data_1f233f25b3a62ffe452676ad9a8b35f4
#
_entry.id   1f233f25b3a62ffe452676ad9a8b35f4
#
_cell.length_a   1.000
_cell.length_b   1.000
_cell.length_c   1.000
_cell.angle_alpha   90.00
_cell.angle_beta   90.00
_cell.angle_gamma   90.00
#
_symmetry.space_group_name_H-M   'P 1'
#
loop_
_entity.id
_entity.type
_entity.pdbx_description
1 polymer ?
#
loop_
_entity_poly.entity_id
_entity_poly.type
_entity_poly.pdbx_seq_one_letter_code
_entity_poly.pdbx_strand_id
1 'polypeptide(L)'
;LAALATGARLALANKESLVVGGALVRGALRRPGQVVPVDSEHSAFAQALRGGRRHEVARLILTASGGPFRGRSRAGLVDVTPEEAMAHPTWKMGRVITINSSTLVNKGLELIEAALLYGIGLDDIVVAVHPQSVVHSMVEFTDGSTLAQASPPDMRLPIGLALTWPGRLPGAAAACDWTRPATWTFEPLDDSTFPAVELA
;
A
#
# COMPACT_ATOMS: atom_id res chain seq x y z
N LEU A 1 10.44 18.51 -0.22
CA LEU A 1 10.05 19.83 0.35
C LEU A 1 10.01 20.91 -0.71
N ALA A 2 11.06 21.08 -1.56
CA ALA A 2 11.12 22.12 -2.58
C ALA A 2 9.90 22.10 -3.52
N ALA A 3 9.47 20.93 -4.01
CA ALA A 3 8.29 20.80 -4.85
C ALA A 3 7.01 21.26 -4.13
N LEU A 4 6.84 20.95 -2.87
CA LEU A 4 5.69 21.38 -2.07
C LEU A 4 5.69 22.91 -1.88
N ALA A 5 6.86 23.51 -1.71
CA ALA A 5 7.02 24.96 -1.56
C ALA A 5 6.59 25.75 -2.80
N THR A 6 6.61 25.17 -3.99
CA THR A 6 6.09 25.82 -5.21
C THR A 6 4.56 25.82 -5.32
N GLY A 7 3.87 25.06 -4.45
CA GLY A 7 2.42 24.81 -4.57
C GLY A 7 2.07 23.72 -5.56
N ALA A 8 3.06 23.10 -6.22
CA ALA A 8 2.83 21.97 -7.12
C ALA A 8 2.27 20.76 -6.37
N ARG A 9 1.52 19.91 -7.07
CA ARG A 9 1.15 18.59 -6.55
C ARG A 9 2.35 17.67 -6.65
N LEU A 10 2.60 16.91 -5.60
CA LEU A 10 3.66 15.89 -5.54
C LEU A 10 3.06 14.51 -5.71
N ALA A 11 3.36 13.83 -6.81
CA ALA A 11 3.15 12.40 -6.97
C ALA A 11 4.26 11.67 -6.19
N LEU A 12 3.95 11.20 -4.99
CA LEU A 12 4.93 10.63 -4.06
C LEU A 12 5.15 9.15 -4.39
N ALA A 13 6.32 8.83 -4.94
CA ALA A 13 6.74 7.46 -5.27
C ALA A 13 7.77 6.88 -4.30
N ASN A 14 8.38 7.71 -3.44
CA ASN A 14 9.37 7.29 -2.46
C ASN A 14 8.77 7.42 -1.04
N LYS A 15 8.24 6.31 -0.54
CA LYS A 15 7.61 6.24 0.80
C LYS A 15 8.60 6.56 1.93
N GLU A 16 9.86 6.16 1.76
CA GLU A 16 10.91 6.35 2.77
C GLU A 16 11.12 7.84 3.08
N SER A 17 11.02 8.70 2.08
CA SER A 17 11.10 10.16 2.28
C SER A 17 9.97 10.69 3.16
N LEU A 18 8.76 10.13 3.05
CA LEU A 18 7.64 10.53 3.90
C LEU A 18 7.79 9.94 5.31
N VAL A 19 8.19 8.68 5.42
CA VAL A 19 8.41 8.03 6.73
C VAL A 19 9.46 8.78 7.56
N VAL A 20 10.61 9.10 6.93
CA VAL A 20 11.70 9.83 7.61
C VAL A 20 11.34 11.30 7.86
N GLY A 21 10.67 11.95 6.92
CA GLY A 21 10.41 13.39 6.93
C GLY A 21 8.99 13.79 7.32
N GLY A 22 8.16 12.89 7.86
CA GLY A 22 6.72 13.05 8.00
C GLY A 22 6.26 14.38 8.58
N ALA A 23 6.83 14.82 9.69
CA ALA A 23 6.49 16.10 10.32
C ALA A 23 6.86 17.30 9.41
N LEU A 24 8.03 17.25 8.75
CA LEU A 24 8.50 18.28 7.84
C LEU A 24 7.66 18.34 6.57
N VAL A 25 7.27 17.17 6.04
CA VAL A 25 6.41 17.08 4.86
C VAL A 25 5.03 17.64 5.18
N ARG A 26 4.42 17.23 6.30
CA ARG A 26 3.11 17.76 6.73
C ARG A 26 3.15 19.27 6.96
N GLY A 27 4.20 19.79 7.60
CA GLY A 27 4.38 21.23 7.80
C GLY A 27 4.59 22.05 6.51
N ALA A 28 5.05 21.39 5.45
CA ALA A 28 5.26 22.04 4.14
C ALA A 28 4.02 21.99 3.24
N LEU A 29 2.96 21.28 3.61
CA LEU A 29 1.72 21.22 2.84
C LEU A 29 1.01 22.59 2.88
N ARG A 30 0.59 23.07 1.72
CA ARG A 30 -0.17 24.31 1.56
C ARG A 30 -1.66 24.10 1.38
N ARG A 31 -2.07 22.87 1.01
CA ARG A 31 -3.47 22.50 0.81
C ARG A 31 -3.67 20.98 0.91
N PRO A 32 -4.88 20.53 1.26
CA PRO A 32 -5.22 19.12 1.20
C PRO A 32 -5.03 18.52 -0.21
N GLY A 33 -4.58 17.30 -0.29
CA GLY A 33 -4.37 16.58 -1.56
C GLY A 33 -3.20 17.13 -2.40
N GLN A 34 -2.26 17.85 -1.78
CA GLN A 34 -1.05 18.29 -2.46
C GLN A 34 -0.06 17.15 -2.65
N VAL A 35 -0.03 16.17 -1.75
CA VAL A 35 0.67 14.89 -1.93
C VAL A 35 -0.32 13.84 -2.38
N VAL A 36 0.00 13.16 -3.47
CA VAL A 36 -0.78 12.04 -4.03
C VAL A 36 0.12 10.82 -4.06
N PRO A 37 -0.25 9.72 -3.39
CA PRO A 37 0.58 8.54 -3.35
C PRO A 37 0.62 7.82 -4.71
N VAL A 38 1.80 7.32 -5.06
CA VAL A 38 2.05 6.45 -6.22
C VAL A 38 2.16 4.98 -5.79
N ASP A 39 2.49 4.73 -4.51
CA ASP A 39 2.42 3.40 -3.94
C ASP A 39 1.02 2.79 -4.19
N SER A 40 0.95 1.51 -4.60
CA SER A 40 -0.31 0.92 -5.08
C SER A 40 -1.36 0.81 -3.98
N GLU A 41 -0.95 0.44 -2.79
CA GLU A 41 -1.80 0.29 -1.61
C GLU A 41 -2.35 1.65 -1.15
N HIS A 42 -1.51 2.66 -1.12
CA HIS A 42 -1.92 4.02 -0.74
C HIS A 42 -2.76 4.69 -1.82
N SER A 43 -2.46 4.45 -3.09
CA SER A 43 -3.33 4.86 -4.20
C SER A 43 -4.72 4.23 -4.07
N ALA A 44 -4.79 2.95 -3.64
CA ALA A 44 -6.05 2.27 -3.39
C ALA A 44 -6.83 2.90 -2.23
N PHE A 45 -6.16 3.23 -1.11
CA PHE A 45 -6.78 3.98 -0.01
C PHE A 45 -7.31 5.34 -0.48
N ALA A 46 -6.51 6.10 -1.22
CA ALA A 46 -6.94 7.40 -1.74
C ALA A 46 -8.20 7.29 -2.62
N GLN A 47 -8.37 6.18 -3.35
CA GLN A 47 -9.56 5.92 -4.16
C GLN A 47 -10.75 5.49 -3.32
N ALA A 48 -10.58 4.55 -2.37
CA ALA A 48 -11.66 4.00 -1.55
C ALA A 48 -12.18 5.03 -0.53
N LEU A 49 -11.31 5.88 0.03
CA LEU A 49 -11.69 6.98 0.92
C LEU A 49 -12.63 8.02 0.28
N ARG A 50 -12.73 8.05 -1.03
CA ARG A 50 -13.71 8.91 -1.74
C ARG A 50 -15.16 8.42 -1.59
N GLY A 51 -15.36 7.19 -1.13
CA GLY A 51 -16.67 6.58 -0.92
C GLY A 51 -17.38 7.01 0.37
N GLY A 52 -16.69 7.75 1.26
CA GLY A 52 -17.27 8.22 2.51
C GLY A 52 -16.54 9.46 3.06
N ARG A 53 -16.96 9.91 4.23
CA ARG A 53 -16.35 11.03 4.96
C ARG A 53 -15.33 10.51 5.96
N ARG A 54 -14.35 11.35 6.35
CA ARG A 54 -13.28 10.96 7.27
C ARG A 54 -13.77 10.37 8.59
N HIS A 55 -14.83 10.92 9.16
CA HIS A 55 -15.39 10.46 10.43
C HIS A 55 -16.22 9.16 10.33
N GLU A 56 -16.51 8.72 9.10
CA GLU A 56 -17.20 7.47 8.83
C GLU A 56 -16.23 6.29 8.65
N VAL A 57 -14.92 6.57 8.56
CA VAL A 57 -13.88 5.53 8.42
C VAL A 57 -13.65 4.88 9.79
N ALA A 58 -13.90 3.57 9.87
CA ALA A 58 -13.62 2.77 11.05
C ALA A 58 -12.15 2.32 11.07
N ARG A 59 -11.67 1.76 9.94
CA ARG A 59 -10.27 1.31 9.82
C ARG A 59 -9.80 1.24 8.37
N LEU A 60 -8.49 1.17 8.20
CA LEU A 60 -7.85 0.83 6.93
C LEU A 60 -7.41 -0.63 6.91
N ILE A 61 -7.60 -1.32 5.80
CA ILE A 61 -7.10 -2.68 5.59
C ILE A 61 -6.02 -2.62 4.51
N LEU A 62 -4.77 -2.72 4.94
CA LEU A 62 -3.58 -2.69 4.10
C LEU A 62 -3.29 -4.10 3.61
N THR A 63 -3.34 -4.35 2.31
CA THR A 63 -3.06 -5.69 1.77
C THR A 63 -1.56 -5.92 1.56
N ALA A 64 -1.13 -7.15 1.66
CA ALA A 64 0.23 -7.60 1.39
C ALA A 64 0.23 -8.87 0.54
N SER A 65 1.16 -9.02 -0.39
CA SER A 65 1.33 -10.29 -1.12
C SER A 65 1.79 -11.45 -0.22
N GLY A 66 2.40 -11.12 0.92
CA GLY A 66 3.06 -12.05 1.82
C GLY A 66 4.52 -12.34 1.44
N GLY A 67 4.99 -11.86 0.29
CA GLY A 67 6.35 -12.05 -0.17
C GLY A 67 6.69 -13.49 -0.56
N PRO A 68 7.96 -13.78 -0.92
CA PRO A 68 8.40 -15.10 -1.36
C PRO A 68 8.45 -16.15 -0.23
N PHE A 69 8.45 -15.71 1.02
CA PHE A 69 8.57 -16.60 2.19
C PHE A 69 7.26 -16.89 2.89
N ARG A 70 6.13 -16.47 2.34
CA ARG A 70 4.80 -16.76 2.88
C ARG A 70 4.62 -18.26 3.13
N GLY A 71 4.15 -18.61 4.34
CA GLY A 71 3.95 -19.98 4.78
C GLY A 71 5.19 -20.70 5.30
N ARG A 72 6.38 -20.06 5.30
CA ARG A 72 7.55 -20.60 6.00
C ARG A 72 7.49 -20.21 7.48
N SER A 73 8.00 -21.04 8.36
CA SER A 73 8.21 -20.70 9.76
C SER A 73 9.49 -19.88 9.95
N ARG A 74 9.59 -19.12 11.06
CA ARG A 74 10.80 -18.37 11.40
C ARG A 74 12.06 -19.23 11.40
N ALA A 75 11.98 -20.46 11.90
CA ALA A 75 13.12 -21.40 11.86
C ALA A 75 13.52 -21.80 10.44
N GLY A 76 12.57 -21.86 9.53
CA GLY A 76 12.83 -22.14 8.10
C GLY A 76 13.41 -20.97 7.31
N LEU A 77 13.61 -19.81 7.96
CA LEU A 77 14.19 -18.60 7.32
C LEU A 77 15.67 -18.40 7.66
N VAL A 78 16.28 -19.26 8.50
CA VAL A 78 17.65 -19.04 9.00
C VAL A 78 18.69 -19.05 7.87
N ASP A 79 18.50 -19.92 6.89
CA ASP A 79 19.47 -20.15 5.81
C ASP A 79 18.98 -19.62 4.45
N VAL A 80 17.99 -18.70 4.43
CA VAL A 80 17.49 -18.13 3.16
C VAL A 80 18.56 -17.28 2.49
N THR A 81 18.64 -17.38 1.18
CA THR A 81 19.61 -16.65 0.39
C THR A 81 19.05 -15.33 -0.15
N PRO A 82 19.90 -14.37 -0.54
CA PRO A 82 19.47 -13.18 -1.22
C PRO A 82 18.66 -13.46 -2.52
N GLU A 83 19.01 -14.53 -3.23
CA GLU A 83 18.35 -14.95 -4.45
C GLU A 83 16.91 -15.39 -4.17
N GLU A 84 16.69 -16.16 -3.10
CA GLU A 84 15.33 -16.54 -2.65
C GLU A 84 14.52 -15.32 -2.23
N ALA A 85 15.14 -14.36 -1.51
CA ALA A 85 14.49 -13.11 -1.12
C ALA A 85 14.10 -12.25 -2.34
N MET A 86 14.85 -12.33 -3.43
CA MET A 86 14.56 -11.63 -4.69
C MET A 86 13.48 -12.28 -5.55
N ALA A 87 13.06 -13.50 -5.24
CA ALA A 87 12.06 -14.26 -6.01
C ALA A 87 10.62 -13.85 -5.64
N HIS A 88 10.26 -12.56 -5.82
CA HIS A 88 8.92 -12.09 -5.51
C HIS A 88 7.86 -12.74 -6.42
N PRO A 89 6.75 -13.30 -5.86
CA PRO A 89 5.81 -14.12 -6.64
C PRO A 89 4.96 -13.32 -7.64
N THR A 90 4.73 -12.03 -7.40
CA THR A 90 3.76 -11.23 -8.17
C THR A 90 4.40 -10.01 -8.85
N TRP A 91 5.29 -9.29 -8.15
CA TRP A 91 5.83 -8.02 -8.62
C TRP A 91 7.27 -8.14 -9.12
N LYS A 92 7.58 -7.44 -10.21
CA LYS A 92 8.95 -7.19 -10.66
C LYS A 92 9.38 -5.81 -10.18
N MET A 93 10.22 -5.74 -9.16
CA MET A 93 10.60 -4.51 -8.48
C MET A 93 12.12 -4.36 -8.40
N GLY A 94 12.59 -3.18 -7.98
CA GLY A 94 14.00 -2.95 -7.64
C GLY A 94 14.46 -3.80 -6.45
N ARG A 95 15.77 -4.03 -6.33
CA ARG A 95 16.36 -4.93 -5.33
C ARG A 95 15.96 -4.58 -3.89
N VAL A 96 16.05 -3.30 -3.51
CA VAL A 96 15.76 -2.85 -2.14
C VAL A 96 14.33 -3.16 -1.74
N ILE A 97 13.36 -2.74 -2.56
CA ILE A 97 11.95 -2.96 -2.25
C ILE A 97 11.57 -4.45 -2.29
N THR A 98 12.21 -5.25 -3.15
CA THR A 98 11.97 -6.69 -3.22
C THR A 98 12.44 -7.38 -1.92
N ILE A 99 13.63 -7.03 -1.42
CA ILE A 99 14.13 -7.54 -0.13
C ILE A 99 13.25 -7.06 1.02
N ASN A 100 12.86 -5.79 1.04
CA ASN A 100 11.94 -5.26 2.06
C ASN A 100 10.58 -5.97 2.03
N SER A 101 10.11 -6.37 0.84
CA SER A 101 8.88 -7.16 0.69
C SER A 101 9.02 -8.57 1.26
N SER A 102 10.19 -9.21 1.08
CA SER A 102 10.43 -10.57 1.55
C SER A 102 10.40 -10.71 3.08
N THR A 103 10.70 -9.63 3.78
CA THR A 103 10.72 -9.54 5.26
C THR A 103 9.50 -8.81 5.83
N LEU A 104 8.60 -8.35 4.97
CA LEU A 104 7.48 -7.44 5.28
C LEU A 104 7.88 -6.09 5.89
N VAL A 105 9.16 -5.73 5.88
CA VAL A 105 9.63 -4.36 6.21
C VAL A 105 8.95 -3.33 5.30
N ASN A 106 8.78 -3.63 4.01
CA ASN A 106 8.03 -2.77 3.10
C ASN A 106 6.61 -2.49 3.63
N LYS A 107 5.96 -3.50 4.19
CA LYS A 107 4.60 -3.36 4.73
C LYS A 107 4.58 -2.56 6.03
N GLY A 108 5.58 -2.69 6.89
CA GLY A 108 5.77 -1.81 8.05
C GLY A 108 5.95 -0.34 7.65
N LEU A 109 6.80 -0.06 6.65
CA LEU A 109 6.95 1.29 6.10
C LEU A 109 5.63 1.85 5.53
N GLU A 110 4.85 1.02 4.86
CA GLU A 110 3.54 1.40 4.32
C GLU A 110 2.51 1.67 5.42
N LEU A 111 2.56 0.94 6.52
CA LEU A 111 1.70 1.20 7.68
C LEU A 111 1.97 2.60 8.26
N ILE A 112 3.24 2.96 8.45
CA ILE A 112 3.64 4.30 8.89
C ILE A 112 3.22 5.36 7.85
N GLU A 113 3.44 5.09 6.55
CA GLU A 113 3.04 5.99 5.48
C GLU A 113 1.54 6.23 5.47
N ALA A 114 0.70 5.19 5.67
CA ALA A 114 -0.75 5.32 5.77
C ALA A 114 -1.17 6.25 6.91
N ALA A 115 -0.59 6.07 8.09
CA ALA A 115 -0.85 6.93 9.23
C ALA A 115 -0.49 8.40 8.94
N LEU A 116 0.64 8.64 8.27
CA LEU A 116 1.09 9.99 7.89
C LEU A 116 0.23 10.64 6.81
N LEU A 117 -0.18 9.89 5.78
CA LEU A 117 -0.97 10.40 4.66
C LEU A 117 -2.42 10.68 5.05
N TYR A 118 -3.03 9.78 5.81
CA TYR A 118 -4.47 9.79 6.06
C TYR A 118 -4.83 10.24 7.49
N GLY A 119 -3.84 10.43 8.38
CA GLY A 119 -4.07 10.84 9.77
C GLY A 119 -4.90 9.83 10.55
N ILE A 120 -4.76 8.54 10.25
CA ILE A 120 -5.40 7.42 10.95
C ILE A 120 -4.42 6.86 11.97
N GLY A 121 -4.91 6.47 13.14
CA GLY A 121 -4.08 5.82 14.17
C GLY A 121 -3.52 4.48 13.67
N LEU A 122 -2.34 4.10 14.13
CA LEU A 122 -1.73 2.82 13.75
C LEU A 122 -2.62 1.63 14.17
N ASP A 123 -3.29 1.73 15.32
CA ASP A 123 -4.21 0.71 15.84
C ASP A 123 -5.47 0.52 14.97
N ASP A 124 -5.79 1.52 14.12
CA ASP A 124 -6.91 1.47 13.18
C ASP A 124 -6.47 1.00 11.77
N ILE A 125 -5.26 0.47 11.64
CA ILE A 125 -4.73 -0.08 10.38
C ILE A 125 -4.46 -1.57 10.55
N VAL A 126 -5.19 -2.40 9.81
CA VAL A 126 -5.04 -3.85 9.83
C VAL A 126 -4.29 -4.30 8.58
N VAL A 127 -3.32 -5.20 8.72
CA VAL A 127 -2.64 -5.83 7.58
C VAL A 127 -3.28 -7.17 7.28
N ALA A 128 -3.66 -7.38 6.02
CA ALA A 128 -4.21 -8.64 5.53
C ALA A 128 -3.36 -9.17 4.36
N VAL A 129 -2.98 -10.43 4.41
CA VAL A 129 -2.22 -11.07 3.32
C VAL A 129 -3.18 -11.46 2.20
N HIS A 130 -2.92 -10.97 1.00
CA HIS A 130 -3.68 -11.22 -0.23
C HIS A 130 -2.72 -11.61 -1.35
N PRO A 131 -2.42 -12.91 -1.53
CA PRO A 131 -1.34 -13.37 -2.42
C PRO A 131 -1.54 -12.99 -3.88
N GLN A 132 -2.78 -12.89 -4.35
CA GLN A 132 -3.09 -12.54 -5.73
C GLN A 132 -2.80 -11.07 -6.06
N SER A 133 -2.69 -10.21 -5.04
CA SER A 133 -2.41 -8.77 -5.16
C SER A 133 -3.33 -8.03 -6.15
N VAL A 134 -4.58 -8.49 -6.28
CA VAL A 134 -5.60 -7.86 -7.12
C VAL A 134 -6.35 -6.78 -6.34
N VAL A 135 -6.68 -7.04 -5.07
CA VAL A 135 -7.17 -6.03 -4.14
C VAL A 135 -5.96 -5.36 -3.49
N HIS A 136 -5.76 -4.07 -3.79
CA HIS A 136 -4.57 -3.35 -3.34
C HIS A 136 -4.71 -2.77 -1.93
N SER A 137 -5.90 -2.35 -1.53
CA SER A 137 -6.26 -1.98 -0.15
C SER A 137 -7.76 -1.77 -0.02
N MET A 138 -8.25 -1.70 1.22
CA MET A 138 -9.67 -1.55 1.53
C MET A 138 -9.87 -0.53 2.66
N VAL A 139 -11.03 0.11 2.67
CA VAL A 139 -11.48 1.01 3.73
C VAL A 139 -12.76 0.43 4.32
N GLU A 140 -12.76 0.16 5.61
CA GLU A 140 -13.94 -0.24 6.36
C GLU A 140 -14.58 1.00 6.99
N PHE A 141 -15.89 1.13 6.85
CA PHE A 141 -16.66 2.22 7.38
C PHE A 141 -17.44 1.82 8.64
N THR A 142 -17.88 2.80 9.41
CA THR A 142 -18.57 2.60 10.69
C THR A 142 -19.90 1.86 10.58
N ASP A 143 -20.49 1.80 9.40
CA ASP A 143 -21.70 1.02 9.10
C ASP A 143 -21.41 -0.46 8.79
N GLY A 144 -20.12 -0.87 8.80
CA GLY A 144 -19.65 -2.21 8.49
C GLY A 144 -19.41 -2.46 7.01
N SER A 145 -19.67 -1.49 6.12
CA SER A 145 -19.34 -1.64 4.70
C SER A 145 -17.83 -1.53 4.46
N THR A 146 -17.34 -2.26 3.46
CA THR A 146 -15.92 -2.20 3.04
C THR A 146 -15.82 -1.86 1.57
N LEU A 147 -15.08 -0.81 1.25
CA LEU A 147 -14.76 -0.43 -0.12
C LEU A 147 -13.32 -0.84 -0.46
N ALA A 148 -13.18 -1.61 -1.54
CA ALA A 148 -11.90 -2.11 -2.02
C ALA A 148 -11.57 -1.52 -3.39
N GLN A 149 -10.31 -1.19 -3.63
CA GLN A 149 -9.82 -0.95 -4.99
C GLN A 149 -9.18 -2.24 -5.50
N ALA A 150 -9.70 -2.73 -6.62
CA ALA A 150 -9.20 -3.93 -7.28
C ALA A 150 -8.77 -3.63 -8.72
N SER A 151 -7.60 -4.15 -9.10
CA SER A 151 -7.06 -4.14 -10.45
C SER A 151 -5.95 -5.17 -10.58
N PRO A 152 -5.61 -5.66 -11.77
CA PRO A 152 -4.37 -6.40 -11.96
C PRO A 152 -3.17 -5.59 -11.45
N PRO A 153 -2.11 -6.26 -10.92
CA PRO A 153 -0.92 -5.58 -10.41
C PRO A 153 -0.17 -4.87 -11.54
N ASP A 154 -0.36 -3.55 -11.63
CA ASP A 154 0.23 -2.71 -12.67
C ASP A 154 0.44 -1.28 -12.15
N MET A 155 1.70 -0.87 -12.01
CA MET A 155 2.06 0.46 -11.50
C MET A 155 1.63 1.61 -12.42
N ARG A 156 1.30 1.35 -13.68
CA ARG A 156 0.77 2.38 -14.59
C ARG A 156 -0.54 2.97 -14.07
N LEU A 157 -1.35 2.18 -13.35
CA LEU A 157 -2.61 2.67 -12.78
C LEU A 157 -2.38 3.72 -11.68
N PRO A 158 -1.65 3.46 -10.59
CA PRO A 158 -1.43 4.47 -9.55
C PRO A 158 -0.58 5.65 -10.05
N ILE A 159 0.38 5.44 -10.95
CA ILE A 159 1.14 6.51 -11.58
C ILE A 159 0.21 7.41 -12.40
N GLY A 160 -0.60 6.84 -13.28
CA GLY A 160 -1.55 7.57 -14.11
C GLY A 160 -2.55 8.37 -13.26
N LEU A 161 -3.09 7.75 -12.21
CA LEU A 161 -3.99 8.41 -11.27
C LEU A 161 -3.31 9.59 -10.54
N ALA A 162 -2.07 9.43 -10.07
CA ALA A 162 -1.35 10.50 -9.39
C ALA A 162 -1.08 11.70 -10.30
N LEU A 163 -0.80 11.48 -11.58
CA LEU A 163 -0.59 12.52 -12.57
C LEU A 163 -1.88 13.27 -12.94
N THR A 164 -3.01 12.57 -12.94
CA THR A 164 -4.32 13.16 -13.32
C THR A 164 -5.22 13.50 -12.14
N TRP A 165 -4.78 13.24 -10.90
CA TRP A 165 -5.58 13.43 -9.70
C TRP A 165 -6.35 14.77 -9.69
N PRO A 166 -7.66 14.81 -9.33
CA PRO A 166 -8.49 13.68 -8.85
C PRO A 166 -9.19 12.88 -9.97
N GLY A 167 -8.91 13.18 -11.24
CA GLY A 167 -9.44 12.47 -12.39
C GLY A 167 -8.78 11.09 -12.57
N ARG A 168 -9.36 10.29 -13.48
CA ARG A 168 -8.80 9.00 -13.89
C ARG A 168 -8.23 9.10 -15.29
N LEU A 169 -7.08 8.47 -15.53
CA LEU A 169 -6.49 8.37 -16.87
C LEU A 169 -7.12 7.15 -17.59
N PRO A 170 -7.91 7.35 -18.67
CA PRO A 170 -8.45 6.25 -19.43
C PRO A 170 -7.35 5.36 -20.00
N GLY A 171 -7.52 4.04 -19.89
CA GLY A 171 -6.57 3.07 -20.46
C GLY A 171 -5.20 3.01 -19.78
N ALA A 172 -5.05 3.55 -18.56
CA ALA A 172 -3.77 3.53 -17.84
C ALA A 172 -3.24 2.11 -17.60
N ALA A 173 -4.12 1.17 -17.29
CA ALA A 173 -3.81 -0.25 -17.07
C ALA A 173 -4.95 -1.13 -17.57
N ALA A 174 -4.69 -2.44 -17.68
CA ALA A 174 -5.71 -3.42 -18.00
C ALA A 174 -6.75 -3.52 -16.86
N ALA A 175 -8.01 -3.78 -17.22
CA ALA A 175 -9.06 -4.10 -16.26
C ALA A 175 -8.99 -5.57 -15.83
N CYS A 176 -9.65 -5.91 -14.73
CA CYS A 176 -9.91 -7.30 -14.37
C CYS A 176 -10.80 -7.96 -15.42
N ASP A 177 -10.56 -9.24 -15.68
CA ASP A 177 -11.43 -10.04 -16.56
C ASP A 177 -12.59 -10.62 -15.73
N TRP A 178 -13.74 -9.99 -15.83
CA TRP A 178 -14.97 -10.42 -15.13
C TRP A 178 -15.75 -11.51 -15.89
N THR A 179 -15.24 -11.97 -17.03
CA THR A 179 -15.89 -13.03 -17.83
C THR A 179 -15.48 -14.43 -17.37
N ARG A 180 -14.51 -14.53 -16.46
CA ARG A 180 -13.99 -15.79 -15.93
C ARG A 180 -14.14 -15.86 -14.42
N PRO A 181 -14.32 -17.06 -13.86
CA PRO A 181 -14.27 -17.24 -12.42
C PRO A 181 -12.91 -16.80 -11.86
N ALA A 182 -12.94 -16.07 -10.74
CA ALA A 182 -11.76 -15.67 -10.00
C ALA A 182 -11.95 -15.94 -8.51
N THR A 183 -10.88 -16.36 -7.82
CA THR A 183 -10.88 -16.54 -6.37
C THR A 183 -9.84 -15.62 -5.77
N TRP A 184 -10.26 -14.82 -4.80
CA TRP A 184 -9.40 -13.95 -4.02
C TRP A 184 -9.42 -14.41 -2.58
N THR A 185 -8.24 -14.60 -2.01
CA THR A 185 -8.07 -15.08 -0.64
C THR A 185 -7.43 -14.00 0.23
N PHE A 186 -7.85 -13.98 1.49
CA PHE A 186 -7.27 -13.11 2.50
C PHE A 186 -6.92 -13.95 3.71
N GLU A 187 -5.72 -13.73 4.26
CA GLU A 187 -5.19 -14.44 5.41
C GLU A 187 -4.71 -13.41 6.45
N PRO A 188 -4.76 -13.73 7.74
CA PRO A 188 -4.14 -12.88 8.74
C PRO A 188 -2.62 -12.85 8.54
N LEU A 189 -1.99 -11.77 9.00
CA LEU A 189 -0.53 -11.66 9.02
C LEU A 189 0.04 -12.65 10.05
N ASP A 190 1.16 -13.29 9.72
CA ASP A 190 1.95 -14.10 10.66
C ASP A 190 3.05 -13.22 11.28
N ASP A 191 2.68 -12.48 12.32
CA ASP A 191 3.59 -11.58 13.05
C ASP A 191 4.71 -12.34 13.74
N SER A 192 4.50 -13.61 14.11
CA SER A 192 5.52 -14.45 14.75
C SER A 192 6.71 -14.74 13.82
N THR A 193 6.43 -14.92 12.55
CA THR A 193 7.46 -15.14 11.52
C THR A 193 7.97 -13.81 10.97
N PHE A 194 7.10 -12.81 10.77
CA PHE A 194 7.40 -11.53 10.14
C PHE A 194 7.07 -10.34 11.06
N PRO A 195 7.89 -10.07 12.10
CA PRO A 195 7.56 -9.06 13.12
C PRO A 195 7.70 -7.61 12.65
N ALA A 196 8.07 -7.36 11.40
CA ALA A 196 8.37 -6.02 10.92
C ALA A 196 7.16 -5.06 10.96
N VAL A 197 5.94 -5.59 10.86
CA VAL A 197 4.71 -4.77 10.95
C VAL A 197 4.41 -4.41 12.40
N GLU A 198 4.58 -5.35 13.32
CA GLU A 198 4.40 -5.10 14.78
C GLU A 198 5.42 -4.08 15.33
N LEU A 199 6.64 -4.06 14.74
CA LEU A 199 7.71 -3.16 15.14
C LEU A 199 7.59 -1.75 14.54
N ALA A 200 6.69 -1.53 13.60
CA ALA A 200 6.52 -0.24 12.92
C ALA A 200 5.61 0.72 13.69
#